data_11c2cbfa4945e511ead148c3f2541c61
#
_entry.id   11c2cbfa4945e511ead148c3f2541c61
#
_cell.length_a   1.000
_cell.length_b   1.000
_cell.length_c   1.000
_cell.angle_alpha   90.00
_cell.angle_beta   90.00
_cell.angle_gamma   90.00
#
_symmetry.space_group_name_H-M   'P 1'
#
loop_
_entity.id
_entity.type
_entity.pdbx_description
1 polymer ?
#
loop_
_entity_poly.entity_id
_entity_poly.type
_entity_poly.pdbx_seq_one_letter_code
_entity_poly.pdbx_strand_id
1 'polypeptide(L)'
;MGEAPYRGDQAGQWFWQKLAPSFSAMRTLPVSVRRHLEETYAFSTVTPHAKRVADNGQTVKYLFRLADGRTIETVVMQYDASARSRARTTICVSSQVGCPIGCTFCATGRSGFDRNLSQAEIVDQFL
;
A
#
# COMPACT_ATOMS: atom_id res chain seq x y z
N MET A 1 -21.99 14.44 6.86
CA MET A 1 -21.55 15.42 7.86
C MET A 1 -21.91 16.89 7.52
N GLY A 2 -22.24 17.33 6.36
CA GLY A 2 -22.49 18.75 6.03
C GLY A 2 -21.26 19.67 6.16
N GLU A 3 -20.06 19.11 6.11
CA GLU A 3 -18.81 19.88 6.13
C GLU A 3 -18.61 20.64 4.81
N ALA A 4 -17.87 21.73 4.87
CA ALA A 4 -17.57 22.53 3.68
C ALA A 4 -16.72 21.71 2.67
N PRO A 5 -16.95 21.86 1.34
CA PRO A 5 -16.28 21.07 0.30
C PRO A 5 -14.73 21.05 0.41
N TYR A 6 -14.13 22.17 0.81
CA TYR A 6 -12.66 22.28 0.97
C TYR A 6 -12.07 21.31 2.01
N ARG A 7 -12.89 20.74 2.91
CA ARG A 7 -12.44 19.73 3.87
C ARG A 7 -12.08 18.42 3.18
N GLY A 8 -12.79 18.08 2.10
CA GLY A 8 -12.43 16.96 1.23
C GLY A 8 -11.05 17.15 0.58
N ASP A 9 -10.79 18.36 0.07
CA ASP A 9 -9.49 18.70 -0.52
C ASP A 9 -8.36 18.64 0.51
N GLN A 10 -8.61 19.12 1.74
CA GLN A 10 -7.65 19.01 2.84
C GLN A 10 -7.34 17.53 3.19
N ALA A 11 -8.36 16.68 3.26
CA ALA A 11 -8.17 15.24 3.50
C ALA A 11 -7.37 14.61 2.35
N GLY A 12 -7.71 14.94 1.09
CA GLY A 12 -6.97 14.47 -0.09
C GLY A 12 -5.50 14.90 -0.08
N GLN A 13 -5.19 16.14 0.29
CA GLN A 13 -3.81 16.61 0.43
C GLN A 13 -3.03 15.81 1.50
N TRP A 14 -3.65 15.50 2.63
CA TRP A 14 -3.02 14.69 3.66
C TRP A 14 -2.75 13.27 3.19
N PHE A 15 -3.68 12.68 2.43
CA PHE A 15 -3.56 11.33 1.91
C PHE A 15 -2.47 11.23 0.83
N TRP A 16 -2.58 12.07 -0.21
CA TRP A 16 -1.80 11.92 -1.44
C TRP A 16 -0.49 12.70 -1.49
N GLN A 17 -0.38 13.80 -0.74
CA GLN A 17 0.81 14.66 -0.79
C GLN A 17 1.64 14.56 0.47
N LYS A 18 1.00 14.44 1.64
CA LYS A 18 1.70 14.39 2.93
C LYS A 18 1.87 12.97 3.46
N LEU A 19 1.25 11.98 2.82
CA LEU A 19 1.30 10.56 3.18
C LEU A 19 1.06 10.37 4.69
N ALA A 20 -0.04 10.92 5.19
CA ALA A 20 -0.37 10.85 6.60
C ALA A 20 -0.47 9.38 7.04
N PRO A 21 0.07 8.99 8.20
CA PRO A 21 0.04 7.61 8.66
C PRO A 21 -1.30 7.20 9.30
N SER A 22 -2.21 8.15 9.53
CA SER A 22 -3.53 7.92 10.14
C SER A 22 -4.43 9.13 9.97
N PHE A 23 -5.74 8.97 10.16
CA PHE A 23 -6.68 10.10 10.19
C PHE A 23 -6.34 11.09 11.32
N SER A 24 -5.89 10.61 12.49
CA SER A 24 -5.50 11.48 13.62
C SER A 24 -4.31 12.39 13.30
N ALA A 25 -3.43 11.99 12.38
CA ALA A 25 -2.30 12.81 11.94
C ALA A 25 -2.71 14.00 11.04
N MET A 26 -3.92 14.04 10.52
CA MET A 26 -4.43 15.07 9.61
C MET A 26 -4.79 16.36 10.34
N ARG A 27 -3.79 17.07 10.90
CA ARG A 27 -3.95 18.15 11.88
C ARG A 27 -4.71 19.38 11.38
N THR A 28 -4.83 19.59 10.07
CA THR A 28 -5.63 20.72 9.52
C THR A 28 -7.13 20.43 9.52
N LEU A 29 -7.53 19.19 9.74
CA LEU A 29 -8.92 18.80 9.89
C LEU A 29 -9.35 18.95 11.37
N PRO A 30 -10.58 19.44 11.63
CA PRO A 30 -11.16 19.45 12.98
C PRO A 30 -11.14 18.06 13.63
N VAL A 31 -11.05 18.04 14.97
CA VAL A 31 -11.04 16.77 15.72
C VAL A 31 -12.30 15.96 15.46
N SER A 32 -13.47 16.61 15.36
CA SER A 32 -14.75 15.95 15.04
C SER A 32 -14.73 15.22 13.70
N VAL A 33 -14.14 15.86 12.68
CA VAL A 33 -14.01 15.27 11.33
C VAL A 33 -13.06 14.07 11.37
N ARG A 34 -11.91 14.20 12.01
CA ARG A 34 -10.94 13.08 12.13
C ARG A 34 -11.55 11.87 12.85
N ARG A 35 -12.25 12.12 13.95
CA ARG A 35 -12.95 11.06 14.69
C ARG A 35 -14.00 10.37 13.82
N HIS A 36 -14.82 11.12 13.11
CA HIS A 36 -15.81 10.55 12.21
C HIS A 36 -15.19 9.70 11.10
N LEU A 37 -14.06 10.13 10.54
CA LEU A 37 -13.32 9.35 9.55
C LEU A 37 -12.82 8.03 10.16
N GLU A 38 -12.27 8.05 11.39
CA GLU A 38 -11.80 6.86 12.10
C GLU A 38 -12.94 5.89 12.43
N GLU A 39 -14.11 6.40 12.77
CA GLU A 39 -15.30 5.58 13.09
C GLU A 39 -15.97 4.98 11.84
N THR A 40 -15.82 5.63 10.68
CA THR A 40 -16.57 5.29 9.47
C THR A 40 -15.73 4.51 8.44
N TYR A 41 -14.43 4.79 8.37
CA TYR A 41 -13.55 4.28 7.32
C TYR A 41 -12.32 3.58 7.89
N ALA A 42 -11.89 2.50 7.27
CA ALA A 42 -10.55 1.96 7.47
C ALA A 42 -9.52 2.90 6.83
N PHE A 43 -8.45 3.22 7.54
CA PHE A 43 -7.38 4.07 7.00
C PHE A 43 -6.58 3.37 5.91
N SER A 44 -6.36 2.07 6.05
CA SER A 44 -5.69 1.22 5.07
C SER A 44 -6.40 -0.12 4.92
N THR A 45 -6.40 -0.66 3.72
CA THR A 45 -6.95 -1.97 3.37
C THR A 45 -5.93 -3.11 3.51
N VAL A 46 -4.66 -2.76 3.70
CA VAL A 46 -3.56 -3.71 3.88
C VAL A 46 -2.88 -3.52 5.24
N THR A 47 -2.44 -4.61 5.86
CA THR A 47 -1.71 -4.57 7.12
C THR A 47 -0.36 -5.27 6.96
N PRO A 48 0.77 -4.63 7.32
CA PRO A 48 2.08 -5.27 7.30
C PRO A 48 2.07 -6.52 8.20
N HIS A 49 2.42 -7.67 7.63
CA HIS A 49 2.46 -8.96 8.33
C HIS A 49 3.89 -9.46 8.56
N ALA A 50 4.74 -9.34 7.54
CA ALA A 50 6.14 -9.71 7.61
C ALA A 50 6.98 -8.83 6.69
N LYS A 51 8.29 -8.76 6.98
CA LYS A 51 9.26 -8.02 6.20
C LYS A 51 10.53 -8.86 6.06
N ARG A 52 11.10 -8.89 4.86
CA ARG A 52 12.42 -9.45 4.58
C ARG A 52 13.28 -8.42 3.87
N VAL A 53 14.55 -8.38 4.26
CA VAL A 53 15.55 -7.45 3.70
C VAL A 53 16.65 -8.28 3.05
N ALA A 54 17.07 -7.89 1.86
CA ALA A 54 18.15 -8.49 1.09
C ALA A 54 19.04 -7.39 0.48
N ASP A 55 20.12 -7.79 -0.17
CA ASP A 55 21.03 -6.90 -0.92
C ASP A 55 21.51 -5.71 -0.07
N ASN A 56 21.99 -5.99 1.14
CA ASN A 56 22.47 -4.97 2.10
C ASN A 56 21.43 -3.84 2.36
N GLY A 57 20.13 -4.16 2.32
CA GLY A 57 19.05 -3.22 2.55
C GLY A 57 18.47 -2.61 1.28
N GLN A 58 19.05 -2.87 0.11
CA GLN A 58 18.57 -2.32 -1.15
C GLN A 58 17.27 -2.97 -1.65
N THR A 59 17.00 -4.22 -1.25
CA THR A 59 15.76 -4.92 -1.58
C THR A 59 14.99 -5.23 -0.31
N VAL A 60 13.74 -4.78 -0.25
CA VAL A 60 12.84 -5.04 0.86
C VAL A 60 11.56 -5.66 0.35
N LYS A 61 11.23 -6.87 0.79
CA LYS A 61 9.98 -7.55 0.51
C LYS A 61 9.06 -7.46 1.72
N TYR A 62 7.87 -6.95 1.51
CA TYR A 62 6.78 -6.95 2.48
C TYR A 62 5.77 -8.04 2.14
N LEU A 63 5.26 -8.69 3.16
CA LEU A 63 4.06 -9.50 3.11
C LEU A 63 2.96 -8.70 3.80
N PHE A 64 1.93 -8.34 3.07
CA PHE A 64 0.75 -7.67 3.61
C PHE A 64 -0.39 -8.65 3.79
N ARG A 65 -1.20 -8.43 4.82
CA ARG A 65 -2.46 -9.13 5.04
C ARG A 65 -3.61 -8.23 4.64
N LEU A 66 -4.55 -8.76 3.89
CA LEU A 66 -5.80 -8.13 3.47
C LEU A 66 -6.89 -8.34 4.52
N ALA A 67 -7.98 -7.58 4.43
CA ALA A 67 -9.12 -7.67 5.35
C ALA A 67 -9.79 -9.06 5.37
N ASP A 68 -9.73 -9.80 4.25
CA ASP A 68 -10.23 -11.17 4.14
C ASP A 68 -9.27 -12.25 4.66
N GLY A 69 -8.13 -11.83 5.26
CA GLY A 69 -7.11 -12.71 5.82
C GLY A 69 -6.08 -13.22 4.81
N ARG A 70 -6.27 -12.98 3.53
CA ARG A 70 -5.32 -13.34 2.47
C ARG A 70 -4.07 -12.49 2.53
N THR A 71 -3.01 -12.95 1.88
CA THR A 71 -1.73 -12.23 1.87
C THR A 71 -1.26 -11.95 0.45
N ILE A 72 -0.58 -10.81 0.31
CA ILE A 72 0.06 -10.36 -0.93
C ILE A 72 1.47 -9.89 -0.65
N GLU A 73 2.31 -9.89 -1.67
CA GLU A 73 3.69 -9.44 -1.58
C GLU A 73 3.90 -8.12 -2.32
N THR A 74 4.72 -7.24 -1.74
CA THR A 74 5.20 -6.01 -2.35
C THR A 74 6.71 -5.94 -2.19
N VAL A 75 7.43 -5.56 -3.24
CA VAL A 75 8.90 -5.48 -3.20
C VAL A 75 9.34 -4.05 -3.53
N VAL A 76 10.12 -3.47 -2.63
CA VAL A 76 10.79 -2.18 -2.82
C VAL A 76 12.24 -2.45 -3.17
N MET A 77 12.71 -1.93 -4.28
CA MET A 77 14.08 -2.10 -4.78
C MET A 77 14.71 -0.74 -4.98
N GLN A 78 15.85 -0.52 -4.33
CA GLN A 78 16.65 0.70 -4.46
C GLN A 78 17.86 0.40 -5.36
N TYR A 79 18.09 1.27 -6.31
CA TYR A 79 19.22 1.17 -7.24
C TYR A 79 20.06 2.44 -7.12
N ASP A 80 21.34 2.26 -6.82
CA ASP A 80 22.29 3.35 -6.78
C ASP A 80 22.57 3.91 -8.19
N ALA A 81 23.04 5.14 -8.24
CA ALA A 81 23.49 5.74 -9.49
C ALA A 81 24.69 4.96 -10.04
N SER A 82 24.73 4.78 -11.34
CA SER A 82 25.86 4.20 -12.08
C SER A 82 26.26 5.10 -13.25
N ALA A 83 27.34 4.77 -13.95
CA ALA A 83 27.77 5.52 -15.15
C ALA A 83 26.69 5.58 -16.25
N ARG A 84 25.69 4.68 -16.23
CA ARG A 84 24.64 4.55 -17.24
C ARG A 84 23.23 4.79 -16.74
N SER A 85 23.01 4.97 -15.42
CA SER A 85 21.68 5.12 -14.85
C SER A 85 21.69 6.03 -13.62
N ARG A 86 20.58 6.79 -13.44
CA ARG A 86 20.33 7.57 -12.21
C ARG A 86 19.90 6.63 -11.07
N ALA A 87 20.16 7.03 -9.84
CA ALA A 87 19.56 6.39 -8.68
C ALA A 87 18.03 6.38 -8.82
N ARG A 88 17.39 5.25 -8.48
CA ARG A 88 15.95 5.09 -8.56
C ARG A 88 15.44 4.11 -7.52
N THR A 89 14.20 4.30 -7.12
CA THR A 89 13.44 3.31 -6.34
C THR A 89 12.35 2.73 -7.24
N THR A 90 12.25 1.41 -7.26
CA THR A 90 11.19 0.68 -7.96
C THR A 90 10.35 -0.05 -6.94
N ILE A 91 9.03 0.04 -7.08
CA ILE A 91 8.08 -0.70 -6.24
C ILE A 91 7.34 -1.68 -7.14
N CYS A 92 7.45 -2.96 -6.83
CA CYS A 92 6.68 -4.03 -7.47
C CYS A 92 5.52 -4.38 -6.57
N VAL A 93 4.30 -4.19 -7.05
CA VAL A 93 3.06 -4.42 -6.29
C VAL A 93 2.28 -5.61 -6.84
N SER A 94 1.51 -6.26 -5.99
CA SER A 94 0.55 -7.26 -6.41
C SER A 94 -0.72 -6.58 -6.94
N SER A 95 -1.32 -7.16 -7.97
CA SER A 95 -2.65 -6.79 -8.50
C SER A 95 -3.70 -7.88 -8.29
N GLN A 96 -3.27 -9.05 -7.83
CA GLN A 96 -4.09 -10.24 -7.63
C GLN A 96 -3.68 -10.98 -6.36
N VAL A 97 -4.60 -11.73 -5.78
CA VAL A 97 -4.31 -12.78 -4.81
C VAL A 97 -4.12 -14.08 -5.59
N GLY A 98 -2.88 -14.60 -5.59
CA GLY A 98 -2.51 -15.73 -6.44
C GLY A 98 -2.33 -15.31 -7.91
N CYS A 99 -2.26 -16.31 -8.80
CA CYS A 99 -2.06 -16.08 -10.24
C CYS A 99 -2.73 -17.16 -11.08
N PRO A 100 -3.56 -16.79 -12.08
CA PRO A 100 -4.26 -17.77 -12.91
C PRO A 100 -3.38 -18.46 -13.95
N ILE A 101 -2.15 -17.97 -14.20
CA ILE A 101 -1.26 -18.50 -15.24
C ILE A 101 -0.75 -19.91 -14.90
N GLY A 102 -0.58 -20.21 -13.58
CA GLY A 102 -0.23 -21.56 -13.14
C GLY A 102 1.18 -22.03 -13.53
N CYS A 103 2.14 -21.11 -13.70
CA CYS A 103 3.53 -21.45 -14.02
C CYS A 103 4.12 -22.40 -12.97
N THR A 104 4.63 -23.54 -13.39
CA THR A 104 5.13 -24.62 -12.49
C THR A 104 6.38 -24.21 -11.69
N PHE A 105 7.16 -23.26 -12.17
CA PHE A 105 8.36 -22.72 -11.53
C PHE A 105 8.07 -21.53 -10.60
N CYS A 106 6.85 -21.00 -10.60
CA CYS A 106 6.47 -19.79 -9.84
C CYS A 106 5.68 -20.18 -8.59
N ALA A 107 6.15 -19.75 -7.41
CA ALA A 107 5.46 -20.02 -6.15
C ALA A 107 4.03 -19.46 -6.14
N THR A 108 3.84 -18.23 -6.61
CA THR A 108 2.51 -17.59 -6.71
C THR A 108 1.59 -18.34 -7.69
N GLY A 109 2.12 -18.77 -8.84
CA GLY A 109 1.34 -19.55 -9.82
C GLY A 109 0.89 -20.91 -9.29
N ARG A 110 1.69 -21.53 -8.42
CA ARG A 110 1.36 -22.83 -7.78
C ARG A 110 0.31 -22.69 -6.68
N SER A 111 0.14 -21.50 -6.11
CA SER A 111 -0.88 -21.24 -5.08
C SER A 111 -2.29 -21.08 -5.65
N GLY A 112 -2.45 -21.09 -6.98
CA GLY A 112 -3.70 -20.85 -7.66
C GLY A 112 -4.11 -19.38 -7.71
N PHE A 113 -5.27 -19.10 -8.30
CA PHE A 113 -5.86 -17.76 -8.38
C PHE A 113 -7.10 -17.71 -7.51
N ASP A 114 -7.22 -16.64 -6.76
CA ASP A 114 -8.37 -16.40 -5.92
C ASP A 114 -9.21 -15.22 -6.44
N ARG A 115 -8.64 -14.02 -6.46
CA ARG A 115 -9.32 -12.82 -6.93
C ARG A 115 -8.37 -11.71 -7.37
N ASN A 116 -8.89 -10.76 -8.12
CA ASN A 116 -8.20 -9.49 -8.32
C ASN A 116 -8.26 -8.64 -7.05
N LEU A 117 -7.25 -7.79 -6.86
CA LEU A 117 -7.27 -6.77 -5.82
C LEU A 117 -8.18 -5.61 -6.23
N SER A 118 -8.78 -4.96 -5.23
CA SER A 118 -9.46 -3.67 -5.43
C SER A 118 -8.44 -2.56 -5.69
N GLN A 119 -8.91 -1.44 -6.22
CA GLN A 119 -8.06 -0.26 -6.44
C GLN A 119 -7.41 0.22 -5.14
N ALA A 120 -8.16 0.22 -4.02
CA ALA A 120 -7.64 0.60 -2.72
C ALA A 120 -6.52 -0.34 -2.26
N GLU A 121 -6.71 -1.67 -2.35
CA GLU A 121 -5.69 -2.66 -1.99
C GLU A 121 -4.42 -2.55 -2.86
N ILE A 122 -4.53 -2.13 -4.12
CA ILE A 122 -3.36 -1.88 -4.97
C ILE A 122 -2.63 -0.61 -4.52
N VAL A 123 -3.36 0.48 -4.29
CA VAL A 123 -2.79 1.78 -3.93
C VAL A 123 -2.17 1.76 -2.53
N ASP A 124 -2.79 1.11 -1.56
CA ASP A 124 -2.31 1.03 -0.19
C ASP A 124 -0.96 0.31 -0.04
N GLN A 125 -0.53 -0.44 -1.06
CA GLN A 125 0.81 -1.04 -1.08
C GLN A 125 1.93 0.00 -1.27
N PHE A 126 1.60 1.24 -1.68
CA PHE A 126 2.54 2.36 -1.84
C PHE A 126 2.56 3.31 -0.66
N LEU A 127 1.49 3.35 0.12
CA LEU A 127 1.28 4.27 1.22
C LEU A 127 1.80 3.71 2.54
#